data_818d0294be0427c2468c81eed43e9ca8
#
_entry.id   818d0294be0427c2468c81eed43e9ca8
#
_cell.length_a   1.000
_cell.length_b   1.000
_cell.length_c   1.000
_cell.angle_alpha   90.00
_cell.angle_beta   90.00
_cell.angle_gamma   90.00
#
_symmetry.space_group_name_H-M   'P 1'
#
loop_
_entity.id
_entity.type
_entity.pdbx_description
1 polymer ?
#
loop_
_entity_poly.entity_id
_entity_poly.type
_entity_poly.pdbx_seq_one_letter_code
_entity_poly.pdbx_strand_id
1 'polypeptide(L)'
;MRRGESGQAIVEAAFVLPSMIFLILCAIQLTQIQQARLLTDYAAFNAARAGIVHNGDNGDSDGFSDGPMYDAAALSLAPSLGRSDSFTEVAKRVAAVKLLDAALGVFKLSRIRV
;
A
#
# COMPACT_ATOMS: atom_id res chain seq x y z
N MET A 1 7.71 -9.05 -57.24
CA MET A 1 8.59 -8.93 -56.04
C MET A 1 7.97 -7.90 -55.08
N ARG A 2 7.25 -8.34 -54.06
CA ARG A 2 6.53 -7.47 -53.07
C ARG A 2 7.48 -7.15 -51.91
N ARG A 3 8.47 -6.29 -52.15
CA ARG A 3 9.41 -5.87 -51.10
C ARG A 3 9.01 -4.59 -50.32
N GLY A 4 7.92 -3.91 -50.72
CA GLY A 4 7.51 -2.66 -50.10
C GLY A 4 6.52 -2.83 -48.91
N GLU A 5 5.73 -3.90 -48.89
CA GLU A 5 4.67 -4.09 -47.89
C GLU A 5 5.20 -4.50 -46.50
N SER A 6 6.33 -5.24 -46.45
CA SER A 6 6.92 -5.65 -45.20
C SER A 6 7.58 -4.51 -44.41
N GLY A 7 8.07 -3.47 -45.10
CA GLY A 7 8.64 -2.28 -44.47
C GLY A 7 7.57 -1.42 -43.78
N GLN A 8 6.42 -1.26 -44.39
CA GLN A 8 5.29 -0.49 -43.85
C GLN A 8 4.72 -1.17 -42.59
N ALA A 9 4.54 -2.49 -42.61
CA ALA A 9 4.07 -3.25 -41.46
C ALA A 9 5.02 -3.16 -40.24
N ILE A 10 6.34 -3.13 -40.46
CA ILE A 10 7.33 -2.97 -39.40
C ILE A 10 7.23 -1.58 -38.75
N VAL A 11 7.07 -0.53 -39.54
CA VAL A 11 6.93 0.83 -39.04
C VAL A 11 5.63 0.97 -38.23
N GLU A 12 4.53 0.42 -38.73
CA GLU A 12 3.24 0.43 -38.02
C GLU A 12 3.34 -0.33 -36.69
N ALA A 13 3.95 -1.52 -36.68
CA ALA A 13 4.18 -2.28 -35.47
C ALA A 13 5.07 -1.53 -34.47
N ALA A 14 6.08 -0.79 -34.92
CA ALA A 14 6.97 -0.01 -34.09
C ALA A 14 6.25 1.11 -33.33
N PHE A 15 5.14 1.65 -33.83
CA PHE A 15 4.30 2.63 -33.13
C PHE A 15 3.21 1.98 -32.27
N VAL A 16 2.58 0.92 -32.77
CA VAL A 16 1.48 0.24 -32.10
C VAL A 16 1.94 -0.51 -30.86
N LEU A 17 3.07 -1.23 -30.93
CA LEU A 17 3.56 -2.03 -29.79
C LEU A 17 3.88 -1.19 -28.54
N PRO A 18 4.64 -0.08 -28.60
CA PRO A 18 4.91 0.73 -27.44
C PRO A 18 3.63 1.34 -26.85
N SER A 19 2.69 1.81 -27.68
CA SER A 19 1.45 2.39 -27.22
C SER A 19 0.56 1.35 -26.53
N MET A 20 0.51 0.14 -27.04
CA MET A 20 -0.24 -0.96 -26.46
C MET A 20 0.35 -1.39 -25.10
N ILE A 21 1.68 -1.49 -25.00
CA ILE A 21 2.37 -1.78 -23.73
C ILE A 21 2.07 -0.68 -22.71
N PHE A 22 2.13 0.58 -23.11
CA PHE A 22 1.82 1.71 -22.25
C PHE A 22 0.39 1.64 -21.71
N LEU A 23 -0.60 1.33 -22.54
CA LEU A 23 -1.99 1.16 -22.10
C LEU A 23 -2.15 0.01 -21.10
N ILE A 24 -1.48 -1.11 -21.33
CA ILE A 24 -1.50 -2.25 -20.39
C ILE A 24 -0.91 -1.85 -19.04
N LEU A 25 0.23 -1.16 -19.04
CA LEU A 25 0.86 -0.67 -17.81
C LEU A 25 -0.04 0.32 -17.05
N CYS A 26 -0.70 1.24 -17.77
CA CYS A 26 -1.68 2.15 -17.16
C CYS A 26 -2.86 1.39 -16.51
N ALA A 27 -3.38 0.37 -17.17
CA ALA A 27 -4.45 -0.45 -16.62
C ALA A 27 -4.03 -1.17 -15.34
N ILE A 28 -2.81 -1.74 -15.32
CA ILE A 28 -2.24 -2.37 -14.13
C ILE A 28 -2.09 -1.37 -12.99
N GLN A 29 -1.58 -0.16 -13.26
CA GLN A 29 -1.43 0.88 -12.25
C GLN A 29 -2.77 1.31 -11.66
N LEU A 30 -3.81 1.48 -12.48
CA LEU A 30 -5.16 1.80 -12.01
C LEU A 30 -5.69 0.71 -11.08
N THR A 31 -5.49 -0.56 -11.42
CA THR A 31 -5.92 -1.68 -10.58
C THR A 31 -5.21 -1.66 -9.23
N GLN A 32 -3.92 -1.39 -9.19
CA GLN A 32 -3.15 -1.28 -7.93
C GLN A 32 -3.65 -0.13 -7.05
N ILE A 33 -3.98 1.02 -7.64
CA ILE A 33 -4.54 2.17 -6.90
C ILE A 33 -5.89 1.82 -6.29
N GLN A 34 -6.76 1.12 -7.01
CA GLN A 34 -8.05 0.68 -6.48
C GLN A 34 -7.90 -0.32 -5.33
N GLN A 35 -6.98 -1.27 -5.45
CA GLN A 35 -6.66 -2.22 -4.37
C GLN A 35 -6.13 -1.50 -3.12
N ALA A 36 -5.25 -0.52 -3.29
CA ALA A 36 -4.74 0.27 -2.18
C ALA A 36 -5.85 1.04 -1.44
N ARG A 37 -6.80 1.61 -2.17
CA ARG A 37 -7.97 2.29 -1.57
C ARG A 37 -8.83 1.32 -0.76
N LEU A 38 -9.18 0.16 -1.31
CA LEU A 38 -9.98 -0.84 -0.61
C LEU A 38 -9.29 -1.32 0.67
N LEU A 39 -7.97 -1.55 0.63
CA LEU A 39 -7.21 -1.94 1.81
C LEU A 39 -7.18 -0.83 2.88
N THR A 40 -7.07 0.42 2.46
CA THR A 40 -7.09 1.57 3.38
C THR A 40 -8.45 1.72 4.06
N ASP A 41 -9.55 1.60 3.31
CA ASP A 41 -10.90 1.65 3.86
C ASP A 41 -11.14 0.50 4.85
N TYR A 42 -10.66 -0.71 4.51
CA TYR A 42 -10.74 -1.86 5.39
C TYR A 42 -9.91 -1.69 6.66
N ALA A 43 -8.72 -1.11 6.54
CA ALA A 43 -7.85 -0.81 7.68
C ALA A 43 -8.50 0.22 8.62
N ALA A 44 -9.10 1.27 8.07
CA ALA A 44 -9.81 2.28 8.83
C ALA A 44 -11.02 1.68 9.59
N PHE A 45 -11.77 0.80 8.94
CA PHE A 45 -12.90 0.10 9.57
C PHE A 45 -12.44 -0.78 10.74
N ASN A 46 -11.37 -1.56 10.56
CA ASN A 46 -10.83 -2.42 11.61
C ASN A 46 -10.26 -1.61 12.78
N ALA A 47 -9.59 -0.49 12.51
CA ALA A 47 -9.11 0.43 13.53
C ALA A 47 -10.27 1.02 14.34
N ALA A 48 -11.33 1.49 13.66
CA ALA A 48 -12.50 2.02 14.32
C ALA A 48 -13.20 0.96 15.20
N ARG A 49 -13.32 -0.27 14.72
CA ARG A 49 -13.88 -1.38 15.49
C ARG A 49 -13.03 -1.71 16.73
N ALA A 50 -11.71 -1.76 16.59
CA ALA A 50 -10.80 -1.97 17.70
C ALA A 50 -10.92 -0.83 18.73
N GLY A 51 -11.05 0.42 18.27
CA GLY A 51 -11.26 1.58 19.14
C GLY A 51 -12.54 1.51 19.97
N ILE A 52 -13.64 1.05 19.40
CA ILE A 52 -14.90 0.88 20.12
C ILE A 52 -14.79 -0.19 21.22
N VAL A 53 -14.12 -1.30 20.92
CA VAL A 53 -13.97 -2.41 21.86
C VAL A 53 -13.03 -2.06 23.01
N HIS A 54 -11.98 -1.29 22.73
CA HIS A 54 -10.94 -0.93 23.71
C HIS A 54 -11.12 0.50 24.28
N ASN A 55 -12.24 1.14 24.00
CA ASN A 55 -12.52 2.50 24.46
C ASN A 55 -12.70 2.52 25.97
N GLY A 56 -11.69 2.98 26.67
CA GLY A 56 -11.71 3.19 28.13
C GLY A 56 -10.63 2.48 28.93
N ASP A 57 -9.88 1.55 28.35
CA ASP A 57 -8.93 0.73 29.13
C ASP A 57 -7.49 1.23 29.12
N ASN A 58 -7.16 2.18 28.26
CA ASN A 58 -5.81 2.72 28.20
C ASN A 58 -5.84 4.25 28.22
N GLY A 59 -5.61 4.79 29.42
CA GLY A 59 -5.47 6.21 29.67
C GLY A 59 -4.24 6.87 29.06
N ASP A 60 -3.56 6.21 28.12
CA ASP A 60 -2.46 6.77 27.34
C ASP A 60 -2.97 7.07 25.96
N SER A 61 -3.49 8.25 25.82
CA SER A 61 -4.28 8.76 24.72
C SER A 61 -3.46 9.26 23.52
N ASP A 62 -2.23 8.92 23.37
CA ASP A 62 -1.48 9.22 22.16
C ASP A 62 -1.66 8.15 21.07
N GLY A 63 -2.83 7.54 21.08
CA GLY A 63 -3.46 6.51 20.27
C GLY A 63 -3.00 6.22 18.84
N PHE A 64 -1.88 6.77 18.40
CA PHE A 64 -1.41 6.64 17.05
C PHE A 64 -0.19 5.72 16.87
N SER A 65 0.54 5.39 17.93
CA SER A 65 1.80 4.66 17.73
C SER A 65 1.90 3.28 18.37
N ASP A 66 1.06 2.92 19.34
CA ASP A 66 1.22 1.62 20.04
C ASP A 66 -0.08 1.05 20.66
N GLY A 67 -1.23 1.44 20.13
CA GLY A 67 -2.52 0.99 20.65
C GLY A 67 -3.15 -0.13 19.81
N PRO A 68 -4.17 -0.81 20.34
CA PRO A 68 -4.91 -1.87 19.63
C PRO A 68 -5.53 -1.39 18.31
N MET A 69 -5.82 -0.12 18.17
CA MET A 69 -6.28 0.49 16.92
C MET A 69 -5.20 0.46 15.85
N TYR A 70 -3.97 0.83 16.22
CA TYR A 70 -2.83 0.80 15.29
C TYR A 70 -2.50 -0.63 14.87
N ASP A 71 -2.51 -1.57 15.80
CA ASP A 71 -2.25 -2.97 15.51
C ASP A 71 -3.30 -3.56 14.57
N ALA A 72 -4.57 -3.25 14.76
CA ALA A 72 -5.65 -3.69 13.88
C ALA A 72 -5.53 -3.10 12.46
N ALA A 73 -5.17 -1.82 12.36
CA ALA A 73 -4.90 -1.17 11.08
C ALA A 73 -3.67 -1.75 10.37
N ALA A 74 -2.55 -1.89 11.10
CA ALA A 74 -1.31 -2.43 10.56
C ALA A 74 -1.45 -3.87 10.08
N LEU A 75 -2.18 -4.70 10.83
CA LEU A 75 -2.43 -6.09 10.45
C LEU A 75 -3.31 -6.19 9.19
N SER A 76 -4.28 -5.30 9.04
CA SER A 76 -5.15 -5.26 7.84
C SER A 76 -4.42 -4.74 6.59
N LEU A 77 -3.37 -3.94 6.76
CA LEU A 77 -2.50 -3.50 5.67
C LEU A 77 -1.37 -4.50 5.34
N ALA A 78 -1.18 -5.53 6.15
CA ALA A 78 -0.13 -6.54 5.93
C ALA A 78 -0.13 -7.15 4.52
N PRO A 79 -1.27 -7.43 3.85
CA PRO A 79 -1.28 -7.96 2.48
C PRO A 79 -0.66 -7.00 1.45
N SER A 80 -0.66 -5.69 1.70
CA SER A 80 -0.05 -4.70 0.80
C SER A 80 1.48 -4.70 0.83
N LEU A 81 2.08 -5.26 1.88
CA LEU A 81 3.53 -5.33 2.08
C LEU A 81 4.21 -6.43 1.23
N GLY A 82 3.44 -7.12 0.38
CA GLY A 82 3.90 -8.15 -0.53
C GLY A 82 3.67 -9.56 -0.02
N ARG A 83 3.85 -10.53 -0.93
CA ARG A 83 3.64 -11.95 -0.66
C ARG A 83 4.65 -12.44 0.37
N SER A 84 4.15 -13.00 1.44
CA SER A 84 4.94 -13.71 2.45
C SER A 84 4.46 -15.15 2.53
N ASP A 85 5.40 -16.08 2.46
CA ASP A 85 5.09 -17.52 2.51
C ASP A 85 4.97 -18.03 3.96
N SER A 86 5.24 -17.17 4.96
CA SER A 86 5.19 -17.52 6.37
C SER A 86 4.64 -16.38 7.23
N PHE A 87 3.83 -16.76 8.23
CA PHE A 87 3.32 -15.81 9.24
C PHE A 87 4.45 -15.05 9.97
N THR A 88 5.58 -15.68 10.17
CA THR A 88 6.77 -15.06 10.79
C THR A 88 7.35 -13.92 9.94
N GLU A 89 7.27 -14.02 8.60
CA GLU A 89 7.69 -12.95 7.71
C GLU A 89 6.72 -11.76 7.73
N VAL A 90 5.42 -12.03 7.78
CA VAL A 90 4.40 -10.99 7.98
C VAL A 90 4.65 -10.23 9.27
N ALA A 91 4.87 -10.95 10.37
CA ALA A 91 5.17 -10.36 11.66
C ALA A 91 6.45 -9.49 11.63
N LYS A 92 7.52 -9.95 10.98
CA LYS A 92 8.75 -9.17 10.78
C LYS A 92 8.52 -7.90 9.97
N ARG A 93 7.72 -7.96 8.92
CA ARG A 93 7.40 -6.80 8.07
C ARG A 93 6.54 -5.78 8.82
N VAL A 94 5.54 -6.23 9.57
CA VAL A 94 4.73 -5.37 10.43
C VAL A 94 5.60 -4.72 11.51
N ALA A 95 6.51 -5.47 12.13
CA ALA A 95 7.47 -4.91 13.07
C ALA A 95 8.42 -3.89 12.44
N ALA A 96 8.88 -4.13 11.21
CA ALA A 96 9.72 -3.19 10.48
C ALA A 96 8.97 -1.89 10.14
N VAL A 97 7.69 -1.97 9.78
CA VAL A 97 6.83 -0.80 9.54
C VAL A 97 6.63 -0.01 10.84
N LYS A 98 6.38 -0.69 11.96
CA LYS A 98 6.29 -0.06 13.30
C LYS A 98 7.59 0.67 13.68
N LEU A 99 8.74 0.05 13.44
CA LEU A 99 10.05 0.66 13.71
C LEU A 99 10.29 1.88 12.81
N LEU A 100 9.91 1.80 11.53
CA LEU A 100 9.99 2.94 10.61
C LEU A 100 9.07 4.08 11.03
N ASP A 101 7.84 3.77 11.44
CA ASP A 101 6.87 4.76 11.89
C ASP A 101 7.31 5.41 13.21
N ALA A 102 7.85 4.64 14.15
CA ALA A 102 8.47 5.16 15.37
C ALA A 102 9.67 6.07 15.07
N ALA A 103 10.54 5.70 14.12
CA ALA A 103 11.67 6.50 13.69
C ALA A 103 11.22 7.79 12.96
N LEU A 104 10.20 7.72 12.13
CA LEU A 104 9.61 8.88 11.44
C LEU A 104 8.76 9.73 12.38
N GLY A 105 8.08 9.11 13.35
CA GLY A 105 7.30 9.78 14.39
C GLY A 105 8.14 10.70 15.27
N VAL A 106 9.37 10.31 15.58
CA VAL A 106 10.34 11.16 16.28
C VAL A 106 10.64 12.43 15.48
N PHE A 107 10.67 12.36 14.15
CA PHE A 107 10.83 13.55 13.29
C PHE A 107 9.56 14.40 13.16
N LYS A 108 8.37 13.82 13.30
CA LYS A 108 7.10 14.50 13.13
C LYS A 108 6.61 15.22 14.38
N LEU A 109 6.87 14.66 15.56
CA LEU A 109 6.48 15.23 16.85
C LEU A 109 7.27 16.49 17.22
N SER A 110 8.46 16.71 16.66
CA SER A 110 9.23 17.93 16.89
C SER A 110 8.67 19.16 16.13
N ARG A 111 7.69 18.98 15.23
CA ARG A 111 7.16 20.04 14.36
C ARG A 111 5.75 20.50 14.71
N ILE A 112 5.06 19.86 15.65
CA ILE A 112 3.71 20.26 16.08
C ILE A 112 3.77 20.60 17.58
N ARG A 113 4.45 21.67 17.89
CA ARG A 113 4.23 22.44 19.10
C ARG A 113 3.97 23.88 18.67
N VAL A 114 2.73 24.17 18.47
CA VAL A 114 2.19 25.54 18.47
C VAL A 114 1.20 25.63 19.59
#